data_874ab37d9e93a6de88563ecd95faffdc
#
_entry.id   874ab37d9e93a6de88563ecd95faffdc
#
_cell.length_a   1.000
_cell.length_b   1.000
_cell.length_c   1.000
_cell.angle_alpha   90.00
_cell.angle_beta   90.00
_cell.angle_gamma   90.00
#
_symmetry.space_group_name_H-M   'P 1'
#
loop_
_entity.id
_entity.type
_entity.pdbx_description
1 polymer ?
#
loop_
_entity_poly.entity_id
_entity_poly.type
_entity_poly.pdbx_seq_one_letter_code
_entity_poly.pdbx_strand_id
1 'polypeptide(L)'
;CIRDRPNEEGLAFYDKVFDECHKYGIEPLVTMLHYDFPLAVCEKLNGFESRETIALFEKYVRTIVERYHKKVKYWLTFNEINMSLQSLSTCSGAMRDHSLKGLDEEQLTFEVVHNMLLASAKAVILVHEIAPEALAGNMVWKHVYYPKTVRPEDTLQQIFDMNLNYYFYDIQCKGVVPYYLDRYFEQKNIKRNYSPEDIETLKKGKADFLSFSYYMSNISEYQGEPMKFTGLLPDQSRNNPYLKMTDWGWSIDPVGLRIALNQLYTRYGLPIFIAEFGIGMYESMDSNHQIHDQGRIEFVEAHLKQIKEAIKDGVDVFGV
;
A
#
# COMPACT_ATOMS: atom_id res chain seq x y z
N CYS A 1 -2.93 -7.56 -19.10
CA CYS A 1 -2.93 -7.79 -20.56
C CYS A 1 -1.83 -6.97 -21.23
N ILE A 2 -0.62 -7.56 -21.35
CA ILE A 2 0.53 -6.88 -21.98
C ILE A 2 0.71 -7.36 -23.42
N ARG A 3 -0.20 -8.16 -23.92
CA ARG A 3 -0.30 -8.50 -25.33
C ARG A 3 -1.07 -7.40 -26.07
N ASP A 4 -0.88 -7.28 -27.37
CA ASP A 4 -1.51 -6.27 -28.21
C ASP A 4 -3.06 -6.25 -28.14
N ARG A 5 -3.64 -7.30 -27.59
CA ARG A 5 -5.08 -7.47 -27.45
C ARG A 5 -5.48 -7.87 -26.02
N PRO A 6 -6.60 -7.35 -25.49
CA PRO A 6 -7.19 -7.83 -24.24
C PRO A 6 -7.47 -9.34 -24.30
N ASN A 7 -7.37 -10.01 -23.16
CA ASN A 7 -7.78 -11.40 -23.04
C ASN A 7 -9.28 -11.46 -22.72
N GLU A 8 -10.12 -11.67 -23.73
CA GLU A 8 -11.57 -11.69 -23.59
C GLU A 8 -12.06 -12.80 -22.63
N GLU A 9 -11.41 -13.95 -22.59
CA GLU A 9 -11.76 -15.03 -21.65
C GLU A 9 -11.54 -14.58 -20.21
N GLY A 10 -10.38 -13.94 -19.93
CA GLY A 10 -10.08 -13.38 -18.61
C GLY A 10 -11.04 -12.24 -18.24
N LEU A 11 -11.38 -11.35 -19.17
CA LEU A 11 -12.34 -10.29 -18.91
C LEU A 11 -13.74 -10.87 -18.63
N ALA A 12 -14.20 -11.84 -19.42
CA ALA A 12 -15.50 -12.51 -19.21
C ALA A 12 -15.57 -13.30 -17.89
N PHE A 13 -14.42 -13.79 -17.38
CA PHE A 13 -14.36 -14.39 -16.06
C PHE A 13 -14.72 -13.38 -14.96
N TYR A 14 -14.11 -12.20 -14.97
CA TYR A 14 -14.41 -11.16 -13.98
C TYR A 14 -15.80 -10.55 -14.15
N ASP A 15 -16.38 -10.51 -15.36
CA ASP A 15 -17.81 -10.19 -15.51
C ASP A 15 -18.69 -11.08 -14.66
N LYS A 16 -18.43 -12.38 -14.67
CA LYS A 16 -19.20 -13.36 -13.87
C LYS A 16 -18.97 -13.21 -12.38
N VAL A 17 -17.73 -12.89 -11.97
CA VAL A 17 -17.39 -12.63 -10.55
C VAL A 17 -18.19 -11.44 -10.03
N PHE A 18 -18.18 -10.32 -10.77
CA PHE A 18 -18.92 -9.12 -10.35
C PHE A 18 -20.43 -9.31 -10.39
N ASP A 19 -20.96 -10.01 -11.41
CA ASP A 19 -22.37 -10.34 -11.47
C ASP A 19 -22.80 -11.21 -10.27
N GLU A 20 -21.95 -12.17 -9.84
CA GLU A 20 -22.23 -12.98 -8.68
C GLU A 20 -22.17 -12.17 -7.38
N CYS A 21 -21.25 -11.23 -7.23
CA CYS A 21 -21.23 -10.28 -6.10
C CYS A 21 -22.54 -9.49 -6.03
N HIS A 22 -22.97 -8.89 -7.12
CA HIS A 22 -24.20 -8.09 -7.18
C HIS A 22 -25.46 -8.92 -6.87
N LYS A 23 -25.51 -10.15 -7.31
CA LYS A 23 -26.62 -11.08 -7.02
C LYS A 23 -26.86 -11.24 -5.51
N TYR A 24 -25.78 -11.14 -4.70
CA TYR A 24 -25.85 -11.21 -3.24
C TYR A 24 -25.79 -9.84 -2.54
N GLY A 25 -25.91 -8.76 -3.29
CA GLY A 25 -25.85 -7.40 -2.75
C GLY A 25 -24.45 -6.99 -2.25
N ILE A 26 -23.40 -7.62 -2.77
CA ILE A 26 -22.00 -7.33 -2.44
C ILE A 26 -21.45 -6.32 -3.46
N GLU A 27 -20.98 -5.17 -2.99
CA GLU A 27 -20.29 -4.18 -3.80
C GLU A 27 -18.80 -4.55 -3.92
N PRO A 28 -18.26 -4.80 -5.13
CA PRO A 28 -16.85 -5.12 -5.28
C PRO A 28 -15.96 -3.90 -5.10
N LEU A 29 -14.86 -4.08 -4.33
CA LEU A 29 -13.71 -3.19 -4.30
C LEU A 29 -12.56 -3.89 -5.00
N VAL A 30 -12.06 -3.32 -6.09
CA VAL A 30 -11.12 -3.98 -7.01
C VAL A 30 -9.75 -3.35 -6.96
N THR A 31 -8.73 -4.15 -6.63
CA THR A 31 -7.33 -3.76 -6.75
C THR A 31 -6.83 -4.05 -8.17
N MET A 32 -6.41 -3.00 -8.88
CA MET A 32 -6.00 -3.09 -10.29
C MET A 32 -4.74 -3.94 -10.47
N LEU A 33 -3.77 -3.80 -9.57
CA LEU A 33 -2.54 -4.60 -9.57
C LEU A 33 -2.18 -5.05 -8.16
N HIS A 34 -2.14 -6.38 -7.96
CA HIS A 34 -1.85 -7.02 -6.68
C HIS A 34 -0.68 -8.01 -6.84
N TYR A 35 0.53 -7.49 -7.11
CA TYR A 35 1.80 -8.21 -7.25
C TYR A 35 1.91 -9.15 -8.47
N ASP A 36 0.94 -9.18 -9.36
CA ASP A 36 0.83 -10.07 -10.51
C ASP A 36 1.38 -9.43 -11.79
N PHE A 37 2.69 -9.16 -11.81
CA PHE A 37 3.33 -8.59 -12.99
C PHE A 37 3.47 -9.61 -14.13
N PRO A 38 3.17 -9.23 -15.37
CA PRO A 38 3.51 -10.03 -16.51
C PRO A 38 5.03 -10.16 -16.68
N LEU A 39 5.52 -11.38 -16.77
CA LEU A 39 6.95 -11.70 -16.88
C LEU A 39 7.66 -10.87 -17.95
N ALA A 40 7.04 -10.68 -19.13
CA ALA A 40 7.63 -9.90 -20.21
C ALA A 40 7.89 -8.42 -19.84
N VAL A 41 7.16 -7.84 -18.91
CA VAL A 41 7.43 -6.48 -18.40
C VAL A 41 8.62 -6.50 -17.47
N CYS A 42 8.72 -7.52 -16.62
CA CYS A 42 9.88 -7.70 -15.75
C CYS A 42 11.16 -7.88 -16.56
N GLU A 43 11.15 -8.79 -17.54
CA GLU A 43 12.32 -9.12 -18.35
C GLU A 43 12.78 -8.00 -19.29
N LYS A 44 11.83 -7.30 -19.95
CA LYS A 44 12.18 -6.34 -21.00
C LYS A 44 12.29 -4.91 -20.51
N LEU A 45 11.53 -4.54 -19.48
CA LEU A 45 11.40 -3.17 -18.99
C LEU A 45 11.89 -3.02 -17.54
N ASN A 46 12.34 -4.11 -16.93
CA ASN A 46 12.62 -4.18 -15.50
C ASN A 46 11.49 -3.56 -14.67
N GLY A 47 10.26 -4.02 -14.92
CA GLY A 47 9.08 -3.54 -14.22
C GLY A 47 8.89 -2.03 -14.36
N PHE A 48 8.64 -1.35 -13.25
CA PHE A 48 8.46 0.10 -13.20
C PHE A 48 9.76 0.92 -13.21
N GLU A 49 10.94 0.33 -13.45
CA GLU A 49 12.12 1.13 -13.77
C GLU A 49 11.91 1.91 -15.08
N SER A 50 11.29 1.28 -16.08
CA SER A 50 10.96 1.93 -17.34
C SER A 50 9.66 2.73 -17.25
N ARG A 51 9.68 3.97 -17.72
CA ARG A 51 8.45 4.78 -17.88
C ARG A 51 7.47 4.23 -18.92
N GLU A 52 7.92 3.34 -19.83
CA GLU A 52 7.04 2.64 -20.76
C GLU A 52 6.03 1.75 -20.00
N THR A 53 6.41 1.20 -18.86
CA THR A 53 5.51 0.43 -17.99
C THR A 53 4.32 1.25 -17.51
N ILE A 54 4.48 2.55 -17.32
CA ILE A 54 3.38 3.47 -16.98
C ILE A 54 2.33 3.46 -18.10
N ALA A 55 2.74 3.61 -19.36
CA ALA A 55 1.83 3.61 -20.50
C ALA A 55 1.12 2.26 -20.69
N LEU A 56 1.83 1.15 -20.43
CA LEU A 56 1.24 -0.19 -20.44
C LEU A 56 0.21 -0.37 -19.33
N PHE A 57 0.48 0.16 -18.15
CA PHE A 57 -0.45 0.14 -17.03
C PHE A 57 -1.69 1.01 -17.33
N GLU A 58 -1.53 2.21 -17.89
CA GLU A 58 -2.67 3.04 -18.35
C GLU A 58 -3.57 2.30 -19.35
N LYS A 59 -2.97 1.60 -20.33
CA LYS A 59 -3.72 0.78 -21.29
C LYS A 59 -4.52 -0.33 -20.60
N TYR A 60 -3.92 -1.00 -19.63
CA TYR A 60 -4.57 -2.02 -18.81
C TYR A 60 -5.72 -1.43 -18.00
N VAL A 61 -5.48 -0.34 -17.26
CA VAL A 61 -6.49 0.35 -16.44
C VAL A 61 -7.66 0.80 -17.31
N ARG A 62 -7.41 1.45 -18.45
CA ARG A 62 -8.46 1.83 -19.40
C ARG A 62 -9.33 0.64 -19.81
N THR A 63 -8.70 -0.49 -20.17
CA THR A 63 -9.43 -1.69 -20.59
C THR A 63 -10.36 -2.22 -19.50
N ILE A 64 -9.89 -2.31 -18.25
CA ILE A 64 -10.71 -2.86 -17.15
C ILE A 64 -11.76 -1.87 -16.68
N VAL A 65 -11.48 -0.58 -16.64
CA VAL A 65 -12.45 0.43 -16.21
C VAL A 65 -13.54 0.59 -17.27
N GLU A 66 -13.21 0.68 -18.57
CA GLU A 66 -14.21 0.71 -19.65
C GLU A 66 -15.13 -0.53 -19.64
N ARG A 67 -14.57 -1.71 -19.30
CA ARG A 67 -15.36 -2.95 -19.22
C ARG A 67 -16.27 -2.99 -18.01
N TYR A 68 -15.76 -2.60 -16.83
CA TYR A 68 -16.41 -2.89 -15.56
C TYR A 68 -17.02 -1.68 -14.84
N HIS A 69 -16.94 -0.45 -15.39
CA HIS A 69 -17.43 0.77 -14.72
C HIS A 69 -18.89 0.71 -14.25
N LYS A 70 -19.73 -0.11 -14.88
CA LYS A 70 -21.13 -0.32 -14.45
C LYS A 70 -21.29 -1.35 -13.34
N LYS A 71 -20.22 -2.10 -13.02
CA LYS A 71 -20.21 -3.21 -12.06
C LYS A 71 -19.30 -2.94 -10.87
N VAL A 72 -18.37 -2.01 -10.97
CA VAL A 72 -17.35 -1.72 -9.95
C VAL A 72 -17.34 -0.24 -9.67
N LYS A 73 -17.67 0.12 -8.44
CA LYS A 73 -17.68 1.50 -7.94
C LYS A 73 -16.36 1.89 -7.27
N TYR A 74 -15.68 0.94 -6.63
CA TYR A 74 -14.50 1.20 -5.82
C TYR A 74 -13.26 0.54 -6.42
N TRP A 75 -12.21 1.33 -6.61
CA TRP A 75 -10.96 0.89 -7.22
C TRP A 75 -9.78 1.22 -6.31
N LEU A 76 -8.82 0.30 -6.20
CA LEU A 76 -7.50 0.53 -5.64
C LEU A 76 -6.46 0.38 -6.74
N THR A 77 -5.49 1.29 -6.82
CA THR A 77 -4.53 1.30 -7.94
C THR A 77 -3.48 0.20 -7.81
N PHE A 78 -2.82 0.11 -6.67
CA PHE A 78 -1.80 -0.89 -6.35
C PHE A 78 -2.06 -1.45 -4.96
N ASN A 79 -1.78 -2.73 -4.76
CA ASN A 79 -1.70 -3.29 -3.42
C ASN A 79 -0.40 -2.84 -2.73
N GLU A 80 -0.50 -2.39 -1.48
CA GLU A 80 0.65 -2.07 -0.60
C GLU A 80 1.85 -1.43 -1.32
N ILE A 81 1.61 -0.35 -2.05
CA ILE A 81 2.60 0.28 -2.94
C ILE A 81 3.95 0.57 -2.23
N ASN A 82 3.92 0.83 -0.91
CA ASN A 82 5.11 1.10 -0.09
C ASN A 82 5.98 -0.14 0.17
N MET A 83 5.45 -1.35 -0.05
CA MET A 83 6.24 -2.58 0.02
C MET A 83 7.36 -2.61 -1.03
N SER A 84 7.30 -1.75 -2.05
CA SER A 84 8.42 -1.53 -2.99
C SER A 84 9.73 -1.11 -2.29
N LEU A 85 9.67 -0.47 -1.12
CA LEU A 85 10.86 -0.18 -0.30
C LEU A 85 11.52 -1.44 0.29
N GLN A 86 10.76 -2.52 0.48
CA GLN A 86 11.21 -3.74 1.13
C GLN A 86 11.41 -4.90 0.14
N SER A 87 10.47 -5.04 -0.80
CA SER A 87 10.45 -6.11 -1.79
C SER A 87 10.18 -5.53 -3.18
N LEU A 88 11.23 -4.96 -3.77
CA LEU A 88 11.12 -4.22 -5.03
C LEU A 88 10.55 -5.11 -6.15
N SER A 89 11.09 -6.32 -6.34
CA SER A 89 10.67 -7.22 -7.42
C SER A 89 9.21 -7.65 -7.31
N THR A 90 8.76 -8.01 -6.11
CA THR A 90 7.37 -8.43 -5.88
C THR A 90 6.39 -7.29 -6.17
N CYS A 91 6.69 -6.08 -5.71
CA CYS A 91 5.74 -4.96 -5.76
C CYS A 91 5.79 -4.15 -7.04
N SER A 92 6.87 -4.25 -7.82
CA SER A 92 7.07 -3.40 -9.00
C SER A 92 7.50 -4.14 -10.27
N GLY A 93 7.83 -5.42 -10.14
CA GLY A 93 8.42 -6.21 -11.23
C GLY A 93 9.87 -5.82 -11.57
N ALA A 94 10.50 -4.93 -10.78
CA ALA A 94 11.88 -4.50 -11.01
C ALA A 94 12.86 -5.32 -10.18
N MET A 95 13.91 -5.82 -10.82
CA MET A 95 14.96 -6.61 -10.19
C MET A 95 16.23 -5.76 -10.03
N ARG A 96 16.84 -5.82 -8.85
CA ARG A 96 18.00 -4.99 -8.45
C ARG A 96 19.22 -5.25 -9.33
N ASP A 97 19.48 -6.49 -9.66
CA ASP A 97 20.61 -6.96 -10.48
C ASP A 97 20.38 -6.82 -11.99
N HIS A 98 19.21 -6.33 -12.40
CA HIS A 98 18.84 -6.13 -13.81
C HIS A 98 18.51 -4.68 -14.16
N SER A 99 19.05 -3.69 -13.40
CA SER A 99 18.77 -2.28 -13.71
C SER A 99 19.18 -1.92 -15.15
N LEU A 100 18.23 -1.45 -15.93
CA LEU A 100 18.42 -1.02 -17.32
C LEU A 100 19.31 0.23 -17.43
N LYS A 101 19.33 1.06 -16.37
CA LYS A 101 20.07 2.31 -16.28
C LYS A 101 21.38 2.16 -15.50
N GLY A 102 21.69 0.95 -14.99
CA GLY A 102 22.85 0.72 -14.11
C GLY A 102 22.79 1.48 -12.78
N LEU A 103 21.58 1.68 -12.24
CA LEU A 103 21.35 2.38 -10.97
C LEU A 103 21.77 1.49 -9.80
N ASP A 104 22.28 2.12 -8.73
CA ASP A 104 22.40 1.44 -7.45
C ASP A 104 21.02 1.12 -6.85
N GLU A 105 20.99 0.27 -5.83
CA GLU A 105 19.77 -0.26 -5.25
C GLU A 105 18.83 0.82 -4.72
N GLU A 106 19.37 1.84 -4.03
CA GLU A 106 18.57 2.89 -3.41
C GLU A 106 18.01 3.83 -4.48
N GLN A 107 18.81 4.23 -5.46
CA GLN A 107 18.38 5.06 -6.59
C GLN A 107 17.34 4.32 -7.43
N LEU A 108 17.55 3.03 -7.73
CA LEU A 108 16.58 2.20 -8.45
C LEU A 108 15.25 2.12 -7.71
N THR A 109 15.29 1.88 -6.40
CA THR A 109 14.07 1.79 -5.58
C THR A 109 13.24 3.07 -5.69
N PHE A 110 13.86 4.24 -5.55
CA PHE A 110 13.10 5.50 -5.62
C PHE A 110 12.73 5.93 -7.05
N GLU A 111 13.46 5.52 -8.06
CA GLU A 111 13.05 5.68 -9.47
C GLU A 111 11.77 4.85 -9.75
N VAL A 112 11.75 3.61 -9.29
CA VAL A 112 10.61 2.71 -9.41
C VAL A 112 9.40 3.24 -8.63
N VAL A 113 9.60 3.63 -7.37
CA VAL A 113 8.54 4.23 -6.53
C VAL A 113 7.94 5.46 -7.20
N HIS A 114 8.77 6.34 -7.77
CA HIS A 114 8.31 7.48 -8.52
C HIS A 114 7.38 7.08 -9.67
N ASN A 115 7.82 6.14 -10.51
CA ASN A 115 7.05 5.70 -11.66
C ASN A 115 5.74 5.01 -11.25
N MET A 116 5.72 4.23 -10.16
CA MET A 116 4.51 3.63 -9.62
C MET A 116 3.52 4.67 -9.09
N LEU A 117 4.00 5.68 -8.37
CA LEU A 117 3.15 6.77 -7.88
C LEU A 117 2.53 7.59 -9.02
N LEU A 118 3.32 7.83 -10.09
CA LEU A 118 2.83 8.48 -11.28
C LEU A 118 1.78 7.62 -12.02
N ALA A 119 2.03 6.32 -12.15
CA ALA A 119 1.07 5.38 -12.71
C ALA A 119 -0.22 5.31 -11.90
N SER A 120 -0.12 5.34 -10.56
CA SER A 120 -1.27 5.43 -9.65
C SER A 120 -2.11 6.68 -9.92
N ALA A 121 -1.48 7.85 -10.00
CA ALA A 121 -2.17 9.10 -10.29
C ALA A 121 -2.88 9.08 -11.65
N LYS A 122 -2.23 8.55 -12.69
CA LYS A 122 -2.83 8.38 -14.03
C LYS A 122 -4.01 7.42 -14.01
N ALA A 123 -3.93 6.34 -13.22
CA ALA A 123 -5.06 5.41 -13.05
C ALA A 123 -6.26 6.09 -12.40
N VAL A 124 -6.07 6.92 -11.37
CA VAL A 124 -7.14 7.72 -10.74
C VAL A 124 -7.79 8.67 -11.76
N ILE A 125 -6.97 9.38 -12.54
CA ILE A 125 -7.48 10.27 -13.60
C ILE A 125 -8.33 9.49 -14.60
N LEU A 126 -7.86 8.32 -15.05
CA LEU A 126 -8.62 7.47 -15.99
C LEU A 126 -9.95 6.96 -15.41
N VAL A 127 -9.96 6.59 -14.11
CA VAL A 127 -11.21 6.20 -13.44
C VAL A 127 -12.22 7.35 -13.50
N HIS A 128 -11.82 8.56 -13.15
CA HIS A 128 -12.71 9.73 -13.17
C HIS A 128 -13.16 10.13 -14.58
N GLU A 129 -12.28 9.97 -15.60
CA GLU A 129 -12.64 10.24 -17.00
C GLU A 129 -13.69 9.26 -17.54
N ILE A 130 -13.56 7.97 -17.22
CA ILE A 130 -14.40 6.90 -17.80
C ILE A 130 -15.64 6.66 -16.95
N ALA A 131 -15.49 6.74 -15.62
CA ALA A 131 -16.52 6.42 -14.64
C ALA A 131 -16.60 7.51 -13.55
N PRO A 132 -17.18 8.70 -13.84
CA PRO A 132 -17.19 9.84 -12.92
C PRO A 132 -17.84 9.57 -11.55
N GLU A 133 -18.69 8.56 -11.46
CA GLU A 133 -19.34 8.16 -10.19
C GLU A 133 -18.52 7.12 -9.38
N ALA A 134 -17.43 6.59 -9.97
CA ALA A 134 -16.57 5.65 -9.30
C ALA A 134 -15.55 6.38 -8.44
N LEU A 135 -15.06 5.70 -7.40
CA LEU A 135 -14.07 6.22 -6.46
C LEU A 135 -12.78 5.40 -6.56
N ALA A 136 -11.65 6.08 -6.61
CA ALA A 136 -10.34 5.46 -6.64
C ALA A 136 -9.56 5.79 -5.37
N GLY A 137 -9.16 4.75 -4.63
CA GLY A 137 -8.36 4.84 -3.41
C GLY A 137 -6.90 4.46 -3.62
N ASN A 138 -6.09 4.82 -2.66
CA ASN A 138 -4.75 4.28 -2.49
C ASN A 138 -4.79 3.01 -1.63
N MET A 139 -3.70 2.22 -1.64
CA MET A 139 -3.54 1.11 -0.71
C MET A 139 -2.07 1.01 -0.28
N VAL A 140 -1.85 1.16 1.02
CA VAL A 140 -0.53 1.23 1.63
C VAL A 140 -0.50 0.31 2.85
N TRP A 141 0.53 -0.47 3.06
CA TRP A 141 0.72 -1.14 4.34
C TRP A 141 1.03 -0.11 5.42
N LYS A 142 0.06 0.16 6.28
CA LYS A 142 0.20 1.16 7.35
C LYS A 142 0.89 0.56 8.56
N HIS A 143 2.05 1.10 8.87
CA HIS A 143 2.75 0.79 10.10
C HIS A 143 2.54 1.87 11.15
N VAL A 144 2.44 1.44 12.41
CA VAL A 144 2.60 2.29 13.58
C VAL A 144 3.97 1.97 14.17
N TYR A 145 4.80 2.99 14.30
CA TYR A 145 6.11 2.87 14.92
C TYR A 145 6.05 3.49 16.30
N TYR A 146 6.58 2.76 17.31
CA TYR A 146 6.78 3.29 18.65
C TYR A 146 8.27 3.56 18.87
N PRO A 147 8.67 4.65 19.54
CA PRO A 147 10.07 4.82 19.90
C PRO A 147 10.47 3.75 20.91
N LYS A 148 11.67 3.19 20.78
CA LYS A 148 12.17 2.13 21.69
C LYS A 148 12.22 2.58 23.13
N THR A 149 12.57 3.84 23.34
CA THR A 149 12.64 4.48 24.66
C THR A 149 12.10 5.90 24.57
N VAL A 150 12.06 6.59 25.72
CA VAL A 150 11.73 8.03 25.80
C VAL A 150 12.88 8.95 25.37
N ARG A 151 13.98 8.43 24.85
CA ARG A 151 15.08 9.24 24.31
C ARG A 151 14.58 10.07 23.13
N PRO A 152 14.95 11.37 23.08
CA PRO A 152 14.58 12.23 21.94
C PRO A 152 15.02 11.66 20.59
N GLU A 153 16.19 10.98 20.52
CA GLU A 153 16.70 10.40 19.29
C GLU A 153 15.83 9.22 18.79
N ASP A 154 15.30 8.39 19.69
CA ASP A 154 14.38 7.31 19.33
C ASP A 154 13.05 7.86 18.81
N THR A 155 12.57 8.99 19.36
CA THR A 155 11.42 9.72 18.84
C THR A 155 11.72 10.33 17.46
N LEU A 156 12.93 10.84 17.24
CA LEU A 156 13.34 11.36 15.93
C LEU A 156 13.39 10.24 14.87
N GLN A 157 13.89 9.05 15.25
CA GLN A 157 13.87 7.87 14.38
C GLN A 157 12.44 7.44 14.06
N GLN A 158 11.53 7.43 15.03
CA GLN A 158 10.11 7.17 14.82
C GLN A 158 9.50 8.13 13.78
N ILE A 159 9.78 9.42 13.89
CA ILE A 159 9.30 10.43 12.93
C ILE A 159 9.84 10.12 11.54
N PHE A 160 11.09 9.73 11.40
CA PHE A 160 11.70 9.37 10.12
C PHE A 160 11.03 8.13 9.50
N ASP A 161 10.84 7.06 10.27
CA ASP A 161 10.17 5.84 9.81
C ASP A 161 8.71 6.13 9.39
N MET A 162 8.01 6.93 10.18
CA MET A 162 6.65 7.36 9.85
C MET A 162 6.61 8.22 8.58
N ASN A 163 7.58 9.09 8.36
CA ASN A 163 7.67 9.94 7.18
C ASN A 163 7.90 9.12 5.90
N LEU A 164 8.70 8.05 5.96
CA LEU A 164 8.83 7.11 4.84
C LEU A 164 7.50 6.44 4.48
N ASN A 165 6.69 6.11 5.49
CA ASN A 165 5.35 5.59 5.26
C ASN A 165 4.40 6.69 4.72
N TYR A 166 4.44 7.90 5.28
CA TYR A 166 3.61 9.03 4.83
C TYR A 166 3.99 9.55 3.43
N TYR A 167 5.19 9.28 2.94
CA TYR A 167 5.63 9.68 1.59
C TYR A 167 4.64 9.22 0.51
N PHE A 168 4.19 7.98 0.60
CA PHE A 168 3.22 7.42 -0.33
C PHE A 168 1.83 8.07 -0.19
N TYR A 169 1.35 8.22 1.02
CA TYR A 169 0.07 8.87 1.29
C TYR A 169 0.05 10.34 0.85
N ASP A 170 1.11 11.13 1.17
CA ASP A 170 1.14 12.56 0.82
C ASP A 170 1.10 12.75 -0.70
N ILE A 171 1.80 11.89 -1.46
CA ILE A 171 1.76 11.95 -2.91
C ILE A 171 0.41 11.50 -3.45
N GLN A 172 -0.11 10.36 -3.00
CA GLN A 172 -1.36 9.82 -3.54
C GLN A 172 -2.61 10.59 -3.09
N CYS A 173 -2.64 11.14 -1.87
CA CYS A 173 -3.82 11.78 -1.32
C CYS A 173 -3.78 13.31 -1.41
N LYS A 174 -2.60 13.93 -1.37
CA LYS A 174 -2.45 15.39 -1.48
C LYS A 174 -1.92 15.84 -2.84
N GLY A 175 -1.33 14.93 -3.62
CA GLY A 175 -0.66 15.26 -4.88
C GLY A 175 0.60 16.11 -4.69
N VAL A 176 1.25 15.99 -3.53
CA VAL A 176 2.42 16.81 -3.15
C VAL A 176 3.61 15.91 -2.89
N VAL A 177 4.72 16.16 -3.55
CA VAL A 177 6.00 15.54 -3.22
C VAL A 177 6.55 16.19 -1.94
N PRO A 178 6.65 15.45 -0.84
CA PRO A 178 7.01 16.03 0.44
C PRO A 178 8.52 16.34 0.54
N TYR A 179 8.84 17.35 1.34
CA TYR A 179 10.22 17.84 1.58
C TYR A 179 10.97 17.08 2.68
N TYR A 180 10.25 16.41 3.59
CA TYR A 180 10.82 15.87 4.82
C TYR A 180 11.78 14.69 4.60
N LEU A 181 11.89 14.16 3.38
CA LEU A 181 12.90 13.19 2.97
C LEU A 181 14.08 13.82 2.19
N ASP A 182 14.11 15.14 1.97
CA ASP A 182 15.14 15.79 1.18
C ASP A 182 16.54 15.52 1.75
N ARG A 183 16.71 15.68 3.07
CA ARG A 183 17.97 15.37 3.75
C ARG A 183 18.40 13.91 3.56
N TYR A 184 17.47 12.97 3.64
CA TYR A 184 17.73 11.55 3.41
C TYR A 184 18.20 11.30 1.97
N PHE A 185 17.52 11.88 0.99
CA PHE A 185 17.89 11.75 -0.42
C PHE A 185 19.26 12.39 -0.71
N GLU A 186 19.57 13.53 -0.12
CA GLU A 186 20.88 14.17 -0.23
C GLU A 186 21.99 13.29 0.36
N GLN A 187 21.81 12.77 1.58
CA GLN A 187 22.77 11.91 2.26
C GLN A 187 23.05 10.60 1.50
N LYS A 188 22.03 10.08 0.79
CA LYS A 188 22.10 8.87 -0.01
C LYS A 188 22.41 9.13 -1.49
N ASN A 189 22.62 10.38 -1.88
CA ASN A 189 22.81 10.79 -3.27
C ASN A 189 21.70 10.31 -4.23
N ILE A 190 20.45 10.18 -3.72
CA ILE A 190 19.28 9.78 -4.50
C ILE A 190 18.73 10.99 -5.25
N LYS A 191 18.64 10.88 -6.56
CA LYS A 191 18.10 11.93 -7.43
C LYS A 191 16.60 11.67 -7.66
N ARG A 192 15.80 12.71 -7.41
CA ARG A 192 14.37 12.70 -7.74
C ARG A 192 14.15 13.37 -9.09
N ASN A 193 13.67 12.60 -10.06
CA ASN A 193 13.52 13.05 -11.45
C ASN A 193 12.07 13.41 -11.79
N TYR A 194 11.38 14.15 -10.89
CA TYR A 194 10.02 14.65 -11.18
C TYR A 194 10.07 15.81 -12.18
N SER A 195 9.47 15.62 -13.35
CA SER A 195 9.25 16.73 -14.27
C SER A 195 8.09 17.63 -13.79
N PRO A 196 7.98 18.88 -14.27
CA PRO A 196 6.80 19.71 -14.02
C PRO A 196 5.49 19.04 -14.40
N GLU A 197 5.46 18.25 -15.48
CA GLU A 197 4.31 17.50 -15.94
C GLU A 197 3.96 16.35 -14.98
N ASP A 198 4.96 15.66 -14.44
CA ASP A 198 4.75 14.63 -13.40
C ASP A 198 4.06 15.25 -12.17
N ILE A 199 4.54 16.40 -11.71
CA ILE A 199 3.96 17.12 -10.57
C ILE A 199 2.49 17.51 -10.82
N GLU A 200 2.17 18.00 -12.02
CA GLU A 200 0.78 18.31 -12.38
C GLU A 200 -0.10 17.06 -12.48
N THR A 201 0.45 15.95 -12.94
CA THR A 201 -0.25 14.65 -12.97
C THR A 201 -0.55 14.17 -11.55
N LEU A 202 0.43 14.22 -10.64
CA LEU A 202 0.23 13.85 -9.23
C LEU A 202 -0.84 14.72 -8.55
N LYS A 203 -0.87 16.02 -8.82
CA LYS A 203 -1.90 16.94 -8.27
C LYS A 203 -3.31 16.61 -8.76
N LYS A 204 -3.46 16.17 -10.01
CA LYS A 204 -4.74 15.82 -10.62
C LYS A 204 -5.24 14.44 -10.19
N GLY A 205 -4.32 13.48 -10.08
CA GLY A 205 -4.63 12.08 -9.79
C GLY A 205 -4.63 11.73 -8.31
N LYS A 206 -5.27 12.57 -7.47
CA LYS A 206 -5.42 12.32 -6.03
C LYS A 206 -6.48 11.26 -5.76
N ALA A 207 -6.22 10.41 -4.78
CA ALA A 207 -7.16 9.42 -4.30
C ALA A 207 -8.39 10.07 -3.62
N ASP A 208 -9.56 9.47 -3.80
CA ASP A 208 -10.84 9.91 -3.22
C ASP A 208 -11.01 9.44 -1.78
N PHE A 209 -10.40 8.32 -1.42
CA PHE A 209 -10.43 7.73 -0.08
C PHE A 209 -9.09 7.08 0.26
N LEU A 210 -8.85 6.94 1.55
CA LEU A 210 -7.70 6.22 2.08
C LEU A 210 -8.02 4.74 2.21
N SER A 211 -7.10 3.89 1.77
CA SER A 211 -7.14 2.47 2.09
C SER A 211 -5.78 1.97 2.55
N PHE A 212 -5.80 0.96 3.44
CA PHE A 212 -4.58 0.40 3.97
C PHE A 212 -4.77 -1.03 4.47
N SER A 213 -3.66 -1.76 4.57
CA SER A 213 -3.52 -2.98 5.39
C SER A 213 -2.89 -2.65 6.74
N TYR A 214 -3.34 -3.37 7.78
CA TYR A 214 -2.78 -3.30 9.12
C TYR A 214 -2.61 -4.70 9.71
N TYR A 215 -1.39 -5.06 10.02
CA TYR A 215 -1.09 -6.38 10.59
C TYR A 215 -0.42 -6.28 11.95
N MET A 216 0.45 -5.26 12.14
CA MET A 216 1.27 -5.11 13.34
C MET A 216 1.83 -3.70 13.48
N SER A 217 2.42 -3.43 14.62
CA SER A 217 3.26 -2.26 14.89
C SER A 217 4.74 -2.64 15.04
N ASN A 218 5.62 -1.67 14.86
CA ASN A 218 7.08 -1.84 14.95
C ASN A 218 7.70 -0.90 15.99
N ILE A 219 8.94 -1.18 16.37
CA ILE A 219 9.75 -0.33 17.25
C ILE A 219 10.82 0.40 16.43
N SER A 220 10.89 1.72 16.58
CA SER A 220 11.96 2.55 16.05
C SER A 220 13.06 2.75 17.08
N GLU A 221 14.28 2.44 16.68
CA GLU A 221 15.48 2.62 17.50
C GLU A 221 16.53 3.42 16.72
N TYR A 222 17.00 4.52 17.32
CA TYR A 222 18.03 5.33 16.71
C TYR A 222 19.39 4.62 16.73
N GLN A 223 19.99 4.45 15.56
CA GLN A 223 21.27 3.76 15.37
C GLN A 223 22.39 4.69 14.85
N GLY A 224 22.18 6.01 14.87
CA GLY A 224 23.14 6.99 14.39
C GLY A 224 22.72 7.64 13.05
N GLU A 225 23.60 8.52 12.55
CA GLU A 225 23.43 9.21 11.26
C GLU A 225 24.33 8.60 10.18
N PRO A 226 23.88 8.52 8.89
CA PRO A 226 22.53 8.87 8.46
C PRO A 226 21.50 7.88 9.02
N MET A 227 20.30 8.37 9.33
CA MET A 227 19.22 7.50 9.82
C MET A 227 18.92 6.41 8.80
N LYS A 228 18.70 5.20 9.30
CA LYS A 228 18.33 4.05 8.47
C LYS A 228 16.86 3.71 8.68
N PHE A 229 16.20 3.35 7.60
CA PHE A 229 14.81 2.87 7.69
C PHE A 229 14.73 1.59 8.54
N THR A 230 13.85 1.60 9.52
CA THR A 230 13.62 0.45 10.40
C THR A 230 13.11 -0.78 9.63
N GLY A 231 12.43 -0.56 8.51
CA GLY A 231 11.84 -1.63 7.69
C GLY A 231 10.35 -1.83 7.96
N LEU A 232 9.70 -2.55 7.07
CA LEU A 232 8.28 -2.89 7.14
C LEU A 232 8.05 -4.26 7.75
N LEU A 233 8.99 -5.21 7.55
CA LEU A 233 8.85 -6.57 8.04
C LEU A 233 9.14 -6.66 9.55
N PRO A 234 8.57 -7.66 10.24
CA PRO A 234 8.82 -7.88 11.67
C PRO A 234 10.29 -8.15 11.94
N ASP A 235 10.79 -7.56 13.00
CA ASP A 235 12.13 -7.81 13.51
C ASP A 235 12.03 -8.22 14.99
N GLN A 236 12.22 -9.50 15.27
CA GLN A 236 12.09 -10.05 16.60
C GLN A 236 13.10 -9.46 17.62
N SER A 237 14.19 -8.85 17.15
CA SER A 237 15.15 -8.15 18.01
C SER A 237 14.61 -6.82 18.56
N ARG A 238 13.50 -6.31 17.99
CA ARG A 238 12.88 -5.02 18.31
C ARG A 238 11.42 -5.17 18.75
N ASN A 239 11.13 -6.16 19.57
CA ASN A 239 9.79 -6.42 20.07
C ASN A 239 9.35 -5.35 21.08
N ASN A 240 8.07 -4.96 20.99
CA ASN A 240 7.43 -4.13 22.00
C ASN A 240 7.15 -4.99 23.25
N PRO A 241 7.75 -4.69 24.43
CA PRO A 241 7.61 -5.52 25.63
C PRO A 241 6.18 -5.52 26.21
N TYR A 242 5.33 -4.62 25.76
CA TYR A 242 3.93 -4.48 26.21
C TYR A 242 2.93 -5.22 25.32
N LEU A 243 3.39 -5.82 24.22
CA LEU A 243 2.53 -6.51 23.25
C LEU A 243 2.83 -8.02 23.23
N LYS A 244 1.78 -8.80 23.02
CA LYS A 244 1.94 -10.21 22.71
C LYS A 244 2.45 -10.38 21.28
N MET A 245 3.26 -11.40 21.06
CA MET A 245 3.78 -11.78 19.76
C MET A 245 3.18 -13.11 19.32
N THR A 246 2.98 -13.30 18.02
CA THR A 246 2.68 -14.60 17.46
C THR A 246 3.94 -15.44 17.25
N ASP A 247 3.78 -16.71 16.92
CA ASP A 247 4.89 -17.61 16.54
C ASP A 247 5.66 -17.12 15.30
N TRP A 248 5.03 -16.26 14.48
CA TRP A 248 5.66 -15.63 13.32
C TRP A 248 6.42 -14.33 13.65
N GLY A 249 6.39 -13.92 14.92
CA GLY A 249 7.03 -12.68 15.38
C GLY A 249 6.23 -11.42 15.05
N TRP A 250 4.92 -11.54 14.85
CA TRP A 250 4.03 -10.40 14.61
C TRP A 250 3.44 -9.91 15.93
N SER A 251 3.50 -8.61 16.18
CA SER A 251 2.90 -8.00 17.35
C SER A 251 1.38 -7.93 17.24
N ILE A 252 0.67 -8.35 18.30
CA ILE A 252 -0.78 -8.21 18.38
C ILE A 252 -1.08 -6.86 19.01
N ASP A 253 -1.44 -5.87 18.17
CA ASP A 253 -1.64 -4.49 18.58
C ASP A 253 -2.96 -3.89 18.08
N PRO A 254 -4.09 -4.20 18.73
CA PRO A 254 -5.37 -3.60 18.36
C PRO A 254 -5.42 -2.08 18.55
N VAL A 255 -4.74 -1.56 19.60
CA VAL A 255 -4.67 -0.11 19.86
C VAL A 255 -3.87 0.60 18.77
N GLY A 256 -2.86 -0.04 18.23
CA GLY A 256 -2.11 0.47 17.07
C GLY A 256 -2.99 0.70 15.86
N LEU A 257 -4.00 -0.13 15.60
CA LEU A 257 -4.98 0.12 14.54
C LEU A 257 -5.78 1.42 14.80
N ARG A 258 -6.25 1.66 16.04
CA ARG A 258 -6.91 2.92 16.39
C ARG A 258 -5.98 4.12 16.24
N ILE A 259 -4.71 3.99 16.61
CA ILE A 259 -3.68 5.03 16.41
C ILE A 259 -3.52 5.29 14.90
N ALA A 260 -3.38 4.25 14.07
CA ALA A 260 -3.25 4.38 12.62
C ALA A 260 -4.43 5.15 12.00
N LEU A 261 -5.66 4.78 12.38
CA LEU A 261 -6.88 5.43 11.92
C LEU A 261 -6.93 6.93 12.29
N ASN A 262 -6.65 7.26 13.57
CA ASN A 262 -6.60 8.66 14.03
C ASN A 262 -5.49 9.45 13.33
N GLN A 263 -4.29 8.88 13.17
CA GLN A 263 -3.18 9.54 12.48
C GLN A 263 -3.52 9.86 11.02
N LEU A 264 -4.10 8.89 10.29
CA LEU A 264 -4.45 9.06 8.89
C LEU A 264 -5.58 10.07 8.72
N TYR A 265 -6.66 9.94 9.50
CA TYR A 265 -7.79 10.86 9.38
C TYR A 265 -7.43 12.30 9.76
N THR A 266 -6.69 12.49 10.86
CA THR A 266 -6.19 13.82 11.27
C THR A 266 -5.32 14.48 10.19
N ARG A 267 -4.51 13.67 9.46
CA ARG A 267 -3.57 14.19 8.45
C ARG A 267 -4.23 14.49 7.10
N TYR A 268 -5.24 13.71 6.70
CA TYR A 268 -5.79 13.74 5.35
C TYR A 268 -7.25 14.16 5.27
N GLY A 269 -8.06 13.89 6.29
CA GLY A 269 -9.50 14.20 6.30
C GLY A 269 -10.31 13.46 5.24
N LEU A 270 -9.79 12.34 4.70
CA LEU A 270 -10.46 11.53 3.70
C LEU A 270 -11.15 10.33 4.37
N PRO A 271 -12.28 9.85 3.83
CA PRO A 271 -12.89 8.59 4.29
C PRO A 271 -11.91 7.43 4.23
N ILE A 272 -12.00 6.49 5.16
CA ILE A 272 -11.05 5.39 5.29
C ILE A 272 -11.74 4.04 5.08
N PHE A 273 -11.12 3.17 4.26
CA PHE A 273 -11.43 1.76 4.11
C PHE A 273 -10.25 0.92 4.57
N ILE A 274 -10.47 -0.01 5.49
CA ILE A 274 -9.44 -0.96 5.91
C ILE A 274 -9.52 -2.16 4.98
N ALA A 275 -8.65 -2.21 3.95
CA ALA A 275 -8.70 -3.27 2.94
C ALA A 275 -8.26 -4.61 3.48
N GLU A 276 -7.31 -4.61 4.42
CA GLU A 276 -6.77 -5.84 4.98
C GLU A 276 -6.42 -5.63 6.46
N PHE A 277 -6.76 -6.60 7.29
CA PHE A 277 -6.15 -6.81 8.60
C PHE A 277 -6.22 -8.29 8.96
N GLY A 278 -5.23 -8.77 9.66
CA GLY A 278 -5.12 -10.18 9.98
C GLY A 278 -3.85 -10.50 10.73
N ILE A 279 -3.61 -11.79 10.96
CA ILE A 279 -2.46 -12.24 11.73
C ILE A 279 -1.93 -13.58 11.24
N GLY A 280 -0.59 -13.68 11.17
CA GLY A 280 0.12 -14.92 10.93
C GLY A 280 0.30 -15.71 12.22
N MET A 281 -0.21 -16.95 12.25
CA MET A 281 -0.01 -17.90 13.36
C MET A 281 -0.12 -19.33 12.82
N TYR A 282 0.47 -20.27 13.57
CA TYR A 282 0.33 -21.68 13.22
C TYR A 282 -1.05 -22.21 13.63
N GLU A 283 -1.62 -22.99 12.76
CA GLU A 283 -2.82 -23.79 13.03
C GLU A 283 -2.61 -25.25 12.66
N SER A 284 -3.44 -26.10 13.22
CA SER A 284 -3.46 -27.52 12.88
C SER A 284 -4.90 -28.00 12.70
N MET A 285 -5.09 -28.88 11.73
CA MET A 285 -6.36 -29.56 11.52
C MET A 285 -6.49 -30.75 12.49
N ASP A 286 -7.62 -30.85 13.16
CA ASP A 286 -7.90 -31.97 14.08
C ASP A 286 -8.29 -33.27 13.33
N SER A 287 -8.53 -34.33 14.07
CA SER A 287 -8.94 -35.65 13.52
C SER A 287 -10.28 -35.65 12.79
N ASN A 288 -11.10 -34.60 12.97
CA ASN A 288 -12.40 -34.40 12.31
C ASN A 288 -12.28 -33.47 11.09
N HIS A 289 -11.04 -33.13 10.65
CA HIS A 289 -10.76 -32.19 9.59
C HIS A 289 -11.26 -30.74 9.87
N GLN A 290 -11.25 -30.34 11.16
CA GLN A 290 -11.64 -29.00 11.58
C GLN A 290 -10.42 -28.20 12.05
N ILE A 291 -10.44 -26.90 11.77
CA ILE A 291 -9.45 -25.93 12.27
C ILE A 291 -10.16 -25.06 13.31
N HIS A 292 -9.66 -25.09 14.54
CA HIS A 292 -10.14 -24.26 15.65
C HIS A 292 -9.37 -22.94 15.67
N ASP A 293 -9.91 -21.93 15.01
CA ASP A 293 -9.21 -20.67 14.73
C ASP A 293 -9.44 -19.59 15.82
N GLN A 294 -9.47 -20.01 17.08
CA GLN A 294 -9.77 -19.14 18.22
C GLN A 294 -8.84 -17.93 18.29
N GLY A 295 -7.55 -18.10 17.99
CA GLY A 295 -6.58 -17.01 18.02
C GLY A 295 -6.88 -15.90 16.99
N ARG A 296 -7.30 -16.26 15.76
CA ARG A 296 -7.71 -15.26 14.75
C ARG A 296 -9.04 -14.61 15.09
N ILE A 297 -9.98 -15.38 15.68
CA ILE A 297 -11.26 -14.83 16.16
C ILE A 297 -11.02 -13.75 17.20
N GLU A 298 -10.20 -14.03 18.22
CA GLU A 298 -9.84 -13.07 19.28
C GLU A 298 -9.11 -11.85 18.72
N PHE A 299 -8.20 -12.06 17.76
CA PHE A 299 -7.50 -10.97 17.07
C PHE A 299 -8.49 -10.06 16.35
N VAL A 300 -9.35 -10.62 15.51
CA VAL A 300 -10.36 -9.87 14.74
C VAL A 300 -11.30 -9.11 15.68
N GLU A 301 -11.83 -9.78 16.71
CA GLU A 301 -12.72 -9.15 17.69
C GLU A 301 -12.08 -7.96 18.40
N ALA A 302 -10.81 -8.12 18.84
CA ALA A 302 -10.07 -7.05 19.50
C ALA A 302 -9.85 -5.83 18.58
N HIS A 303 -9.52 -6.07 17.30
CA HIS A 303 -9.32 -5.01 16.31
C HIS A 303 -10.63 -4.32 15.92
N LEU A 304 -11.73 -5.06 15.73
CA LEU A 304 -13.05 -4.47 15.46
C LEU A 304 -13.53 -3.59 16.62
N LYS A 305 -13.23 -3.93 17.87
CA LYS A 305 -13.49 -3.05 19.03
C LYS A 305 -12.76 -1.72 18.88
N GLN A 306 -11.50 -1.73 18.45
CA GLN A 306 -10.71 -0.51 18.29
C GLN A 306 -11.14 0.33 17.07
N ILE A 307 -11.64 -0.29 16.01
CA ILE A 307 -12.27 0.42 14.90
C ILE A 307 -13.51 1.19 15.40
N LYS A 308 -14.36 0.56 16.21
CA LYS A 308 -15.51 1.24 16.83
C LYS A 308 -15.10 2.41 17.70
N GLU A 309 -14.02 2.28 18.46
CA GLU A 309 -13.50 3.40 19.27
C GLU A 309 -12.93 4.53 18.39
N ALA A 310 -12.25 4.22 17.28
CA ALA A 310 -11.79 5.23 16.32
C ALA A 310 -12.96 6.01 15.68
N ILE A 311 -14.06 5.33 15.36
CA ILE A 311 -15.29 6.00 14.87
C ILE A 311 -15.85 6.95 15.94
N LYS A 312 -15.82 6.59 17.22
CA LYS A 312 -16.20 7.48 18.32
C LYS A 312 -15.24 8.65 18.51
N ASP A 313 -13.95 8.47 18.16
CA ASP A 313 -12.97 9.56 18.10
C ASP A 313 -13.26 10.57 16.96
N GLY A 314 -14.21 10.26 16.07
CA GLY A 314 -14.60 11.08 14.93
C GLY A 314 -13.97 10.69 13.60
N VAL A 315 -13.34 9.52 13.52
CA VAL A 315 -12.75 9.01 12.27
C VAL A 315 -13.85 8.48 11.35
N ASP A 316 -13.86 8.92 10.09
CA ASP A 316 -14.78 8.43 9.06
C ASP A 316 -14.24 7.11 8.47
N VAL A 317 -14.71 5.98 9.03
CA VAL A 317 -14.42 4.62 8.52
C VAL A 317 -15.68 4.09 7.85
N PHE A 318 -15.64 3.93 6.53
CA PHE A 318 -16.81 3.48 5.76
C PHE A 318 -16.82 1.99 5.44
N GLY A 319 -15.72 1.27 5.74
CA GLY A 319 -15.66 -0.17 5.53
C GLY A 319 -14.39 -0.85 6.07
N VAL A 320 -14.49 -2.17 6.18
CA VAL A 320 -13.42 -3.08 6.57
C VAL A 320 -13.66 -4.46 5.94
#